data_c7949d43e32d22bf14ec38c22a9527fc
#
_entry.id   c7949d43e32d22bf14ec38c22a9527fc
#
_cell.length_a   1.000
_cell.length_b   1.000
_cell.length_c   1.000
_cell.angle_alpha   90.00
_cell.angle_beta   90.00
_cell.angle_gamma   90.00
#
_symmetry.space_group_name_H-M   'P 1'
#
loop_
_entity.id
_entity.type
_entity.pdbx_description
1 polymer ?
#
loop_
_entity_poly.entity_id
_entity_poly.type
_entity_poly.pdbx_seq_one_letter_code
_entity_poly.pdbx_strand_id
1 'polypeptide(L)'
;MSLDVHQPALIGVDWGTSSFRAFLIDSDANVLDSKETDQGVLNIDRCGFLNVLEHHINGWLEMTPMPVIISGMATSRNGWIETPYVSCPAGVEVLASNLTRHIVPSGLEVHLVSGLTTRNDGAPDVMRGEEVQIAGLLADGIRDGMVIMPGTHSKWVTLADGVIRNFATFMTGEIFSAIRTQTILGRLMSDGPASAKSFKLGVEQSKRCGTELLHTLFSVRTLTLFDEMAKDKTPDYLSGLLIGAEIQGAILLLGDPKRVWLVGRRSLLSRYQQALQALGIESIRAGENIAALGH
;
A
#
# COMPACT_ATOMS: atom_id res chain seq x y z
N MET A 1 -24.50 -32.60 -13.87
CA MET A 1 -23.59 -31.66 -13.19
C MET A 1 -23.31 -30.58 -14.19
N SER A 2 -23.99 -29.42 -14.06
CA SER A 2 -23.68 -28.23 -14.80
C SER A 2 -22.29 -27.79 -14.33
N LEU A 3 -21.33 -27.73 -15.24
CA LEU A 3 -20.08 -27.02 -15.00
C LEU A 3 -20.50 -25.57 -14.92
N ASP A 4 -20.48 -24.98 -13.70
CA ASP A 4 -20.58 -23.53 -13.53
C ASP A 4 -19.38 -22.90 -14.24
N VAL A 5 -19.61 -22.50 -15.48
CA VAL A 5 -18.63 -21.77 -16.26
C VAL A 5 -18.66 -20.35 -15.69
N HIS A 6 -17.69 -20.02 -14.86
CA HIS A 6 -17.48 -18.66 -14.36
C HIS A 6 -17.32 -17.72 -15.55
N GLN A 7 -18.30 -16.86 -15.76
CA GLN A 7 -18.24 -15.89 -16.86
C GLN A 7 -17.58 -14.59 -16.39
N PRO A 8 -16.63 -14.05 -17.19
CA PRO A 8 -16.05 -12.76 -16.92
C PRO A 8 -17.11 -11.67 -16.79
N ALA A 9 -17.01 -10.82 -15.79
CA ALA A 9 -17.95 -9.73 -15.51
C ALA A 9 -17.28 -8.35 -15.43
N LEU A 10 -16.00 -8.28 -15.06
CA LEU A 10 -15.28 -7.05 -14.79
C LEU A 10 -13.78 -7.21 -15.05
N ILE A 11 -13.13 -6.13 -15.51
CA ILE A 11 -11.68 -5.98 -15.50
C ILE A 11 -11.30 -4.94 -14.43
N GLY A 12 -10.62 -5.37 -13.37
CA GLY A 12 -10.02 -4.49 -12.38
C GLY A 12 -8.56 -4.19 -12.72
N VAL A 13 -8.13 -2.93 -12.62
CA VAL A 13 -6.75 -2.51 -12.88
C VAL A 13 -6.22 -1.73 -11.70
N ASP A 14 -5.22 -2.28 -11.01
CA ASP A 14 -4.43 -1.58 -10.01
C ASP A 14 -3.13 -1.08 -10.66
N TRP A 15 -3.09 0.20 -10.98
CA TRP A 15 -1.98 0.83 -11.69
C TRP A 15 -1.16 1.71 -10.77
N GLY A 16 -0.17 1.09 -10.14
CA GLY A 16 0.71 1.73 -9.19
C GLY A 16 1.83 2.56 -9.82
N THR A 17 2.69 3.09 -8.97
CA THR A 17 3.86 3.90 -9.36
C THR A 17 4.84 3.11 -10.22
N SER A 18 5.15 1.86 -9.84
CA SER A 18 6.17 1.00 -10.45
C SER A 18 5.62 -0.27 -11.09
N SER A 19 4.34 -0.57 -10.93
CA SER A 19 3.74 -1.81 -11.43
C SER A 19 2.34 -1.58 -11.98
N PHE A 20 1.97 -2.39 -12.97
CA PHE A 20 0.63 -2.53 -13.53
C PHE A 20 0.13 -3.92 -13.17
N ARG A 21 -1.07 -4.02 -12.62
CA ARG A 21 -1.78 -5.27 -12.37
C ARG A 21 -3.18 -5.19 -12.93
N ALA A 22 -3.59 -6.20 -13.70
CA ALA A 22 -4.95 -6.33 -14.21
C ALA A 22 -5.52 -7.68 -13.80
N PHE A 23 -6.80 -7.71 -13.46
CA PHE A 23 -7.54 -8.87 -13.02
C PHE A 23 -8.79 -9.03 -13.85
N LEU A 24 -9.01 -10.23 -14.40
CA LEU A 24 -10.27 -10.65 -15.00
C LEU A 24 -11.10 -11.29 -13.88
N ILE A 25 -12.27 -10.73 -13.59
CA ILE A 25 -13.06 -11.05 -12.42
C ILE A 25 -14.47 -11.51 -12.85
N ASP A 26 -15.01 -12.56 -12.23
CA ASP A 26 -16.38 -13.01 -12.46
C ASP A 26 -17.39 -12.29 -11.54
N SER A 27 -18.69 -12.61 -11.68
CA SER A 27 -19.76 -12.03 -10.88
C SER A 27 -19.69 -12.41 -9.38
N ASP A 28 -18.97 -13.46 -9.04
CA ASP A 28 -18.77 -13.93 -7.67
C ASP A 28 -17.45 -13.42 -7.06
N ALA A 29 -16.81 -12.45 -7.74
CA ALA A 29 -15.54 -11.84 -7.39
C ALA A 29 -14.33 -12.81 -7.40
N ASN A 30 -14.42 -13.93 -8.11
CA ASN A 30 -13.27 -14.80 -8.33
C ASN A 30 -12.38 -14.24 -9.43
N VAL A 31 -11.07 -14.29 -9.21
CA VAL A 31 -10.07 -13.94 -10.22
C VAL A 31 -9.93 -15.10 -11.20
N LEU A 32 -10.36 -14.88 -12.45
CA LEU A 32 -10.28 -15.87 -13.53
C LEU A 32 -8.92 -15.86 -14.22
N ASP A 33 -8.33 -14.68 -14.37
CA ASP A 33 -7.00 -14.47 -14.95
C ASP A 33 -6.37 -13.19 -14.38
N SER A 34 -5.05 -13.08 -14.42
CA SER A 34 -4.35 -11.89 -13.95
C SER A 34 -3.09 -11.62 -14.74
N LYS A 35 -2.73 -10.34 -14.85
CA LYS A 35 -1.48 -9.88 -15.48
C LYS A 35 -0.76 -8.94 -14.53
N GLU A 36 0.54 -9.11 -14.41
CA GLU A 36 1.40 -8.23 -13.62
C GLU A 36 2.65 -7.88 -14.43
N THR A 37 2.98 -6.59 -14.49
CA THR A 37 4.17 -6.07 -15.18
C THR A 37 4.80 -4.91 -14.41
N ASP A 38 6.00 -4.52 -14.79
CA ASP A 38 6.73 -3.36 -14.28
C ASP A 38 6.35 -2.03 -14.97
N GLN A 39 5.29 -2.03 -15.78
CA GLN A 39 4.77 -0.85 -16.49
C GLN A 39 3.91 0.03 -15.57
N GLY A 40 4.47 0.44 -14.42
CA GLY A 40 3.86 1.45 -13.56
C GLY A 40 3.97 2.85 -14.14
N VAL A 41 3.26 3.79 -13.52
CA VAL A 41 3.10 5.18 -14.00
C VAL A 41 4.44 5.89 -14.27
N LEU A 42 5.49 5.61 -13.49
CA LEU A 42 6.82 6.21 -13.71
C LEU A 42 7.56 5.66 -14.95
N ASN A 43 7.16 4.51 -15.44
CA ASN A 43 7.82 3.81 -16.55
C ASN A 43 7.07 4.01 -17.88
N ILE A 44 6.09 4.93 -17.92
CA ILE A 44 5.23 5.16 -19.08
C ILE A 44 5.23 6.65 -19.42
N ASP A 45 5.45 6.96 -20.70
CA ASP A 45 5.25 8.30 -21.22
C ASP A 45 3.77 8.68 -21.20
N ARG A 46 3.45 9.98 -21.03
CA ARG A 46 2.06 10.46 -20.90
C ARG A 46 1.12 9.98 -22.02
N CYS A 47 1.62 9.75 -23.23
CA CYS A 47 0.83 9.26 -24.36
C CYS A 47 0.74 7.72 -24.43
N GLY A 48 1.46 7.00 -23.57
CA GLY A 48 1.57 5.54 -23.62
C GLY A 48 0.53 4.77 -22.82
N PHE A 49 -0.21 5.44 -21.90
CA PHE A 49 -1.14 4.75 -21.00
C PHE A 49 -2.19 3.91 -21.72
N LEU A 50 -2.85 4.48 -22.75
CA LEU A 50 -3.85 3.76 -23.50
C LEU A 50 -3.29 2.50 -24.17
N ASN A 51 -2.12 2.63 -24.81
CA ASN A 51 -1.47 1.50 -25.48
C ASN A 51 -1.12 0.38 -24.50
N VAL A 52 -0.62 0.72 -23.31
CA VAL A 52 -0.32 -0.26 -22.25
C VAL A 52 -1.59 -0.93 -21.78
N LEU A 53 -2.64 -0.16 -21.48
CA LEU A 53 -3.93 -0.71 -21.07
C LEU A 53 -4.46 -1.69 -22.12
N GLU A 54 -4.64 -1.24 -23.36
CA GLU A 54 -5.19 -2.03 -24.44
C GLU A 54 -4.34 -3.27 -24.74
N HIS A 55 -3.02 -3.14 -24.72
CA HIS A 55 -2.12 -4.29 -24.92
C HIS A 55 -2.38 -5.42 -23.90
N HIS A 56 -2.69 -5.05 -22.66
CA HIS A 56 -2.90 -6.05 -21.63
C HIS A 56 -4.33 -6.58 -21.54
N ILE A 57 -5.35 -5.78 -21.87
CA ILE A 57 -6.75 -6.19 -21.63
C ILE A 57 -7.54 -6.54 -22.87
N ASN A 58 -7.10 -6.16 -24.10
CA ASN A 58 -7.86 -6.38 -25.33
C ASN A 58 -8.26 -7.84 -25.54
N GLY A 59 -7.36 -8.81 -25.26
CA GLY A 59 -7.70 -10.22 -25.38
C GLY A 59 -8.86 -10.67 -24.50
N TRP A 60 -9.08 -10.01 -23.35
CA TRP A 60 -10.25 -10.26 -22.50
C TRP A 60 -11.51 -9.57 -23.03
N LEU A 61 -11.38 -8.33 -23.55
CA LEU A 61 -12.50 -7.56 -24.12
C LEU A 61 -13.03 -8.16 -25.43
N GLU A 62 -12.16 -8.83 -26.21
CA GLU A 62 -12.57 -9.58 -27.42
C GLU A 62 -13.44 -10.80 -27.06
N MET A 63 -13.30 -11.37 -25.88
CA MET A 63 -14.13 -12.48 -25.43
C MET A 63 -15.54 -12.01 -25.06
N THR A 64 -15.64 -10.91 -24.31
CA THR A 64 -16.92 -10.33 -23.85
C THR A 64 -16.69 -8.87 -23.48
N PRO A 65 -17.51 -7.93 -23.99
CA PRO A 65 -17.50 -6.55 -23.52
C PRO A 65 -17.86 -6.49 -22.04
N MET A 66 -17.02 -5.83 -21.24
CA MET A 66 -17.23 -5.69 -19.79
C MET A 66 -16.67 -4.36 -19.28
N PRO A 67 -17.15 -3.85 -18.13
CA PRO A 67 -16.62 -2.62 -17.54
C PRO A 67 -15.15 -2.80 -17.13
N VAL A 68 -14.39 -1.70 -17.22
CA VAL A 68 -13.00 -1.62 -16.78
C VAL A 68 -12.92 -0.58 -15.67
N ILE A 69 -12.48 -1.02 -14.48
CA ILE A 69 -12.27 -0.14 -13.32
C ILE A 69 -10.77 0.02 -13.08
N ILE A 70 -10.30 1.26 -13.03
CA ILE A 70 -8.88 1.59 -12.87
C ILE A 70 -8.66 2.35 -11.57
N SER A 71 -7.76 1.85 -10.75
CA SER A 71 -7.34 2.44 -9.48
C SER A 71 -5.84 2.77 -9.47
N GLY A 72 -5.39 3.42 -8.41
CA GLY A 72 -3.98 3.67 -8.15
C GLY A 72 -3.45 4.94 -8.81
N MET A 73 -2.14 5.00 -8.99
CA MET A 73 -1.45 6.22 -9.41
C MET A 73 -1.80 6.68 -10.83
N ALA A 74 -2.37 5.83 -11.68
CA ALA A 74 -2.89 6.24 -13.00
C ALA A 74 -3.99 7.29 -12.88
N THR A 75 -4.71 7.34 -11.77
CA THR A 75 -5.79 8.32 -11.52
C THR A 75 -5.30 9.59 -10.78
N SER A 76 -3.99 9.77 -10.62
CA SER A 76 -3.38 10.93 -9.97
C SER A 76 -3.04 12.06 -10.97
N ARG A 77 -2.69 13.24 -10.44
CA ARG A 77 -2.22 14.41 -11.23
C ARG A 77 -1.05 14.08 -12.16
N ASN A 78 -0.15 13.20 -11.72
CA ASN A 78 1.01 12.77 -12.48
C ASN A 78 0.77 11.47 -13.26
N GLY A 79 -0.46 10.93 -13.21
CA GLY A 79 -0.88 9.74 -13.91
C GLY A 79 -1.50 10.02 -15.27
N TRP A 80 -2.42 9.15 -15.66
CA TRP A 80 -3.13 9.20 -16.94
C TRP A 80 -4.26 10.22 -16.92
N ILE A 81 -5.23 10.07 -16.00
CA ILE A 81 -6.40 10.93 -15.87
C ILE A 81 -6.59 11.29 -14.41
N GLU A 82 -6.45 12.58 -14.09
CA GLU A 82 -6.62 13.05 -12.71
C GLU A 82 -8.09 12.94 -12.27
N THR A 83 -8.33 12.22 -11.17
CA THR A 83 -9.62 12.20 -10.49
C THR A 83 -9.57 13.02 -9.19
N PRO A 84 -10.70 13.58 -8.74
CA PRO A 84 -10.75 14.28 -7.46
C PRO A 84 -10.48 13.33 -6.28
N TYR A 85 -10.22 13.91 -5.10
CA TYR A 85 -10.20 13.16 -3.85
C TYR A 85 -11.57 13.21 -3.17
N VAL A 86 -11.99 12.08 -2.61
CA VAL A 86 -13.17 11.98 -1.76
C VAL A 86 -12.74 12.13 -0.30
N SER A 87 -13.45 12.94 0.48
CA SER A 87 -13.12 13.15 1.89
C SER A 87 -13.61 12.00 2.77
N CYS A 88 -12.78 11.57 3.72
CA CYS A 88 -13.23 10.70 4.80
C CYS A 88 -14.23 11.46 5.71
N PRO A 89 -15.22 10.74 6.31
CA PRO A 89 -15.42 9.28 6.25
C PRO A 89 -16.01 8.81 4.91
N ALA A 90 -15.51 7.68 4.37
CA ALA A 90 -15.95 7.12 3.10
C ALA A 90 -16.07 5.59 3.16
N GLY A 91 -17.19 5.05 2.69
CA GLY A 91 -17.43 3.63 2.48
C GLY A 91 -17.41 3.27 0.99
N VAL A 92 -17.62 1.99 0.67
CA VAL A 92 -17.63 1.49 -0.71
C VAL A 92 -18.67 2.21 -1.58
N GLU A 93 -19.87 2.47 -1.05
CA GLU A 93 -20.94 3.18 -1.78
C GLU A 93 -20.53 4.59 -2.18
N VAL A 94 -19.78 5.29 -1.31
CA VAL A 94 -19.26 6.62 -1.59
C VAL A 94 -18.18 6.57 -2.67
N LEU A 95 -17.29 5.59 -2.63
CA LEU A 95 -16.27 5.38 -3.67
C LEU A 95 -16.93 5.07 -5.00
N ALA A 96 -17.89 4.14 -5.04
CA ALA A 96 -18.61 3.74 -6.25
C ALA A 96 -19.37 4.91 -6.90
N SER A 97 -20.03 5.75 -6.08
CA SER A 97 -20.77 6.92 -6.58
C SER A 97 -19.86 8.06 -7.07
N ASN A 98 -18.57 8.02 -6.76
CA ASN A 98 -17.57 8.99 -7.18
C ASN A 98 -16.58 8.44 -8.23
N LEU A 99 -16.92 7.36 -8.93
CA LEU A 99 -16.16 6.90 -10.07
C LEU A 99 -16.21 7.94 -11.20
N THR A 100 -15.04 8.27 -11.76
CA THR A 100 -14.93 9.14 -12.92
C THR A 100 -15.01 8.31 -14.18
N ARG A 101 -16.08 8.52 -14.97
CA ARG A 101 -16.27 7.86 -16.27
C ARG A 101 -15.41 8.55 -17.34
N HIS A 102 -14.71 7.78 -18.15
CA HIS A 102 -13.97 8.27 -19.29
C HIS A 102 -14.11 7.32 -20.49
N ILE A 103 -14.29 7.89 -21.69
CA ILE A 103 -14.34 7.13 -22.95
C ILE A 103 -13.04 7.40 -23.70
N VAL A 104 -12.25 6.37 -23.93
CA VAL A 104 -11.01 6.48 -24.69
C VAL A 104 -11.28 6.51 -26.22
N PRO A 105 -10.31 6.94 -27.04
CA PRO A 105 -10.49 7.06 -28.50
C PRO A 105 -10.97 5.79 -29.22
N SER A 106 -10.65 4.60 -28.70
CA SER A 106 -11.15 3.32 -29.23
C SER A 106 -12.63 3.06 -28.94
N GLY A 107 -13.28 3.92 -28.15
CA GLY A 107 -14.67 3.75 -27.70
C GLY A 107 -14.82 2.92 -26.42
N LEU A 108 -13.74 2.38 -25.85
CA LEU A 108 -13.77 1.69 -24.57
C LEU A 108 -14.12 2.67 -23.45
N GLU A 109 -15.08 2.29 -22.62
CA GLU A 109 -15.43 3.02 -21.41
C GLU A 109 -14.63 2.49 -20.23
N VAL A 110 -13.95 3.39 -19.51
CA VAL A 110 -13.22 3.09 -18.28
C VAL A 110 -13.75 3.91 -17.10
N HIS A 111 -13.75 3.32 -15.93
CA HIS A 111 -14.17 3.93 -14.68
C HIS A 111 -12.95 4.10 -13.77
N LEU A 112 -12.66 5.33 -13.39
CA LEU A 112 -11.46 5.67 -12.62
C LEU A 112 -11.83 5.91 -11.15
N VAL A 113 -11.18 5.19 -10.25
CA VAL A 113 -11.41 5.31 -8.81
C VAL A 113 -10.77 6.59 -8.29
N SER A 114 -11.55 7.34 -7.49
CA SER A 114 -11.07 8.51 -6.77
C SER A 114 -10.25 8.11 -5.54
N GLY A 115 -9.11 8.78 -5.32
CA GLY A 115 -8.39 8.63 -4.07
C GLY A 115 -9.16 9.22 -2.88
N LEU A 116 -8.67 8.95 -1.66
CA LEU A 116 -9.25 9.51 -0.44
C LEU A 116 -8.38 10.61 0.16
N THR A 117 -9.01 11.53 0.86
CA THR A 117 -8.34 12.56 1.67
C THR A 117 -8.93 12.62 3.07
N THR A 118 -8.08 12.99 4.01
CA THR A 118 -8.46 13.25 5.41
C THR A 118 -7.64 14.44 5.95
N ARG A 119 -7.84 14.82 7.19
CA ARG A 119 -7.01 15.81 7.89
C ARG A 119 -6.55 15.29 9.23
N ASN A 120 -5.24 15.34 9.45
CA ASN A 120 -4.60 15.04 10.72
C ASN A 120 -3.99 16.32 11.27
N ASP A 121 -4.40 16.75 12.46
CA ASP A 121 -3.95 18.01 13.10
C ASP A 121 -4.02 19.24 12.16
N GLY A 122 -5.07 19.29 11.33
CA GLY A 122 -5.28 20.36 10.36
C GLY A 122 -4.53 20.20 9.03
N ALA A 123 -3.52 19.35 8.94
CA ALA A 123 -2.81 19.06 7.69
C ALA A 123 -3.59 18.03 6.83
N PRO A 124 -3.69 18.23 5.49
CA PRO A 124 -4.30 17.25 4.62
C PRO A 124 -3.40 16.00 4.46
N ASP A 125 -4.03 14.85 4.40
CA ASP A 125 -3.40 13.56 4.07
C ASP A 125 -4.17 12.91 2.92
N VAL A 126 -3.49 12.09 2.11
CA VAL A 126 -4.08 11.47 0.92
C VAL A 126 -3.64 10.03 0.75
N MET A 127 -4.52 9.19 0.18
CA MET A 127 -4.16 7.89 -0.36
C MET A 127 -4.79 7.69 -1.74
N ARG A 128 -4.15 6.84 -2.56
CA ARG A 128 -4.61 6.56 -3.91
C ARG A 128 -4.13 5.18 -4.37
N GLY A 129 -5.10 4.29 -4.51
CA GLY A 129 -4.92 2.86 -4.78
C GLY A 129 -5.21 2.00 -3.55
N GLU A 130 -4.83 2.46 -2.37
CA GLU A 130 -5.06 1.73 -1.12
C GLU A 130 -6.55 1.65 -0.76
N GLU A 131 -7.37 2.63 -1.15
CA GLU A 131 -8.83 2.64 -0.94
C GLU A 131 -9.51 1.41 -1.56
N VAL A 132 -9.03 0.94 -2.71
CA VAL A 132 -9.58 -0.26 -3.36
C VAL A 132 -9.20 -1.52 -2.57
N GLN A 133 -7.98 -1.59 -2.04
CA GLN A 133 -7.59 -2.71 -1.19
C GLN A 133 -8.41 -2.72 0.13
N ILE A 134 -8.75 -1.54 0.67
CA ILE A 134 -9.67 -1.45 1.81
C ILE A 134 -11.09 -1.90 1.41
N ALA A 135 -11.58 -1.52 0.23
CA ALA A 135 -12.87 -2.02 -0.26
C ALA A 135 -12.89 -3.55 -0.33
N GLY A 136 -11.79 -4.18 -0.78
CA GLY A 136 -11.62 -5.63 -0.74
C GLY A 136 -11.66 -6.22 0.66
N LEU A 137 -11.05 -5.59 1.66
CA LEU A 137 -11.16 -6.01 3.07
C LEU A 137 -12.60 -5.94 3.57
N LEU A 138 -13.33 -4.89 3.22
CA LEU A 138 -14.74 -4.72 3.60
C LEU A 138 -15.60 -5.82 2.96
N ALA A 139 -15.34 -6.18 1.71
CA ALA A 139 -15.99 -7.29 1.02
C ALA A 139 -15.66 -8.65 1.64
N ASP A 140 -14.44 -8.85 2.15
CA ASP A 140 -14.00 -10.03 2.91
C ASP A 140 -14.55 -10.06 4.36
N GLY A 141 -15.43 -9.11 4.72
CA GLY A 141 -16.12 -9.06 6.00
C GLY A 141 -15.39 -8.32 7.13
N ILE A 142 -14.24 -7.70 6.86
CA ILE A 142 -13.47 -6.93 7.85
C ILE A 142 -14.05 -5.50 7.89
N ARG A 143 -14.92 -5.23 8.85
CA ARG A 143 -15.64 -3.96 8.91
C ARG A 143 -15.11 -2.97 9.95
N ASP A 144 -14.34 -3.44 10.92
CA ASP A 144 -13.87 -2.67 12.07
C ASP A 144 -12.40 -2.94 12.38
N GLY A 145 -11.73 -1.95 12.93
CA GLY A 145 -10.35 -2.06 13.39
C GLY A 145 -9.36 -1.17 12.64
N MET A 146 -8.09 -1.47 12.83
CA MET A 146 -6.99 -0.73 12.19
C MET A 146 -6.32 -1.59 11.13
N VAL A 147 -6.08 -1.01 9.97
CA VAL A 147 -5.41 -1.65 8.83
C VAL A 147 -4.08 -0.95 8.61
N ILE A 148 -3.01 -1.71 8.48
CA ILE A 148 -1.69 -1.22 8.10
C ILE A 148 -1.37 -1.71 6.69
N MET A 149 -0.97 -0.80 5.84
CA MET A 149 -0.59 -1.05 4.45
C MET A 149 0.86 -0.57 4.24
N PRO A 150 1.84 -1.42 4.57
CA PRO A 150 3.24 -1.06 4.47
C PRO A 150 3.68 -0.84 3.03
N GLY A 151 4.43 0.24 2.79
CA GLY A 151 4.92 0.61 1.47
C GLY A 151 6.01 1.66 1.51
N THR A 152 6.27 2.30 0.38
CA THR A 152 7.11 3.50 0.32
C THR A 152 6.54 4.58 1.24
N HIS A 153 5.22 4.77 1.18
CA HIS A 153 4.40 5.58 2.07
C HIS A 153 3.40 4.65 2.76
N SER A 154 3.71 4.20 3.96
CA SER A 154 2.84 3.30 4.72
C SER A 154 1.54 4.01 5.09
N LYS A 155 0.41 3.31 4.98
CA LYS A 155 -0.90 3.82 5.41
C LYS A 155 -1.37 3.09 6.66
N TRP A 156 -1.88 3.86 7.60
CA TRP A 156 -2.61 3.37 8.76
C TRP A 156 -4.04 3.84 8.66
N VAL A 157 -4.99 2.92 8.56
CA VAL A 157 -6.39 3.22 8.24
C VAL A 157 -7.27 2.74 9.38
N THR A 158 -8.17 3.60 9.86
CA THR A 158 -9.16 3.26 10.88
C THR A 158 -10.50 2.95 10.20
N LEU A 159 -11.00 1.74 10.44
CA LEU A 159 -12.33 1.28 10.01
C LEU A 159 -13.31 1.26 11.16
N ALA A 160 -14.53 1.72 10.94
CA ALA A 160 -15.65 1.53 11.84
C ALA A 160 -16.95 1.44 11.04
N ASP A 161 -17.77 0.42 11.34
CA ASP A 161 -19.05 0.12 10.68
C ASP A 161 -18.94 -0.05 9.15
N GLY A 162 -17.80 -0.55 8.64
CA GLY A 162 -17.55 -0.71 7.22
C GLY A 162 -17.24 0.60 6.49
N VAL A 163 -16.78 1.61 7.21
CA VAL A 163 -16.41 2.94 6.68
C VAL A 163 -14.99 3.28 7.07
N ILE A 164 -14.22 3.79 6.11
CA ILE A 164 -12.92 4.40 6.37
C ILE A 164 -13.17 5.71 7.10
N ARG A 165 -12.87 5.77 8.40
CA ARG A 165 -13.08 6.95 9.23
C ARG A 165 -11.98 7.97 9.09
N ASN A 166 -10.75 7.48 9.14
CA ASN A 166 -9.54 8.30 9.06
C ASN A 166 -8.35 7.43 8.62
N PHE A 167 -7.28 8.07 8.20
CA PHE A 167 -6.00 7.39 7.94
C PHE A 167 -4.82 8.35 8.18
N ALA A 168 -3.64 7.78 8.35
CA ALA A 168 -2.38 8.51 8.45
C ALA A 168 -1.31 7.88 7.55
N THR A 169 -0.53 8.73 6.88
CA THR A 169 0.56 8.33 6.01
C THR A 169 1.91 8.51 6.71
N PHE A 170 2.75 7.48 6.63
CA PHE A 170 4.12 7.49 7.14
C PHE A 170 5.11 7.24 6.00
N MET A 171 6.13 8.07 5.88
CA MET A 171 7.15 8.01 4.81
C MET A 171 8.24 6.96 5.06
N THR A 172 7.94 5.91 5.80
CA THR A 172 8.91 4.96 6.36
C THR A 172 9.78 4.29 5.30
N GLY A 173 9.16 3.81 4.22
CA GLY A 173 9.90 3.18 3.13
C GLY A 173 10.77 4.15 2.34
N GLU A 174 10.28 5.35 2.06
CA GLU A 174 11.04 6.39 1.37
C GLU A 174 12.20 6.90 2.22
N ILE A 175 11.97 7.19 3.51
CA ILE A 175 13.01 7.60 4.45
C ILE A 175 14.08 6.51 4.59
N PHE A 176 13.69 5.24 4.70
CA PHE A 176 14.65 4.13 4.71
C PHE A 176 15.54 4.14 3.48
N SER A 177 14.95 4.26 2.28
CA SER A 177 15.69 4.32 1.03
C SER A 177 16.62 5.54 0.96
N ALA A 178 16.11 6.72 1.29
CA ALA A 178 16.88 7.96 1.27
C ALA A 178 18.06 7.91 2.25
N ILE A 179 17.85 7.45 3.48
CA ILE A 179 18.92 7.31 4.47
C ILE A 179 20.01 6.37 3.94
N ARG A 180 19.61 5.24 3.38
CA ARG A 180 20.54 4.24 2.88
C ARG A 180 21.37 4.71 1.71
N THR A 181 20.77 5.47 0.78
CA THR A 181 21.40 5.80 -0.51
C THR A 181 21.97 7.22 -0.56
N GLN A 182 21.42 8.19 0.21
CA GLN A 182 21.71 9.60 0.05
C GLN A 182 22.40 10.25 1.27
N THR A 183 22.55 9.50 2.39
CA THR A 183 23.06 10.10 3.62
C THR A 183 24.40 9.52 4.07
N ILE A 184 25.02 10.20 5.04
CA ILE A 184 26.25 9.71 5.70
C ILE A 184 26.01 8.40 6.47
N LEU A 185 24.76 8.11 6.87
CA LEU A 185 24.42 6.88 7.59
C LEU A 185 24.59 5.67 6.66
N GLY A 186 24.15 5.78 5.42
CA GLY A 186 24.24 4.72 4.42
C GLY A 186 25.65 4.38 3.99
N ARG A 187 26.61 5.31 4.12
CA ARG A 187 28.01 5.08 3.68
C ARG A 187 28.72 3.95 4.39
N LEU A 188 28.30 3.59 5.58
CA LEU A 188 28.86 2.46 6.35
C LEU A 188 28.04 1.18 6.24
N MET A 189 26.89 1.22 5.54
CA MET A 189 26.06 0.05 5.32
C MET A 189 26.60 -0.81 4.17
N SER A 190 26.40 -2.10 4.24
CA SER A 190 26.59 -3.04 3.12
C SER A 190 25.39 -3.99 3.03
N ASP A 191 25.25 -4.62 1.87
CA ASP A 191 24.29 -5.71 1.70
C ASP A 191 24.76 -6.96 2.44
N GLY A 192 23.80 -7.73 2.94
CA GLY A 192 24.06 -8.98 3.63
C GLY A 192 22.79 -9.77 3.92
N PRO A 193 22.92 -10.96 4.49
CA PRO A 193 21.76 -11.75 4.89
C PRO A 193 20.96 -11.05 5.99
N ALA A 194 19.63 -11.16 5.91
CA ALA A 194 18.71 -10.55 6.86
C ALA A 194 19.02 -10.96 8.31
N SER A 195 18.95 -9.98 9.22
CA SER A 195 19.22 -10.16 10.63
C SER A 195 18.01 -9.81 11.50
N ALA A 196 17.23 -10.80 11.89
CA ALA A 196 16.11 -10.62 12.80
C ALA A 196 16.55 -10.01 14.15
N LYS A 197 17.77 -10.35 14.61
CA LYS A 197 18.35 -9.80 15.84
C LYS A 197 18.57 -8.29 15.75
N SER A 198 19.19 -7.82 14.65
CA SER A 198 19.45 -6.39 14.44
C SER A 198 18.16 -5.62 14.21
N PHE A 199 17.22 -6.19 13.46
CA PHE A 199 15.88 -5.62 13.28
C PHE A 199 15.17 -5.43 14.63
N LYS A 200 15.12 -6.48 15.46
CA LYS A 200 14.51 -6.41 16.79
C LYS A 200 15.18 -5.35 17.66
N LEU A 201 16.51 -5.26 17.63
CA LEU A 201 17.24 -4.23 18.39
C LEU A 201 16.82 -2.82 17.96
N GLY A 202 16.62 -2.58 16.65
CA GLY A 202 16.09 -1.32 16.12
C GLY A 202 14.69 -1.02 16.66
N VAL A 203 13.79 -1.99 16.62
CA VAL A 203 12.43 -1.86 17.20
C VAL A 203 12.47 -1.57 18.70
N GLU A 204 13.33 -2.23 19.45
CA GLU A 204 13.48 -1.96 20.88
C GLU A 204 14.05 -0.57 21.15
N GLN A 205 14.99 -0.13 20.33
CA GLN A 205 15.55 1.22 20.42
C GLN A 205 14.49 2.29 20.15
N SER A 206 13.56 2.05 19.21
CA SER A 206 12.48 2.99 18.91
C SER A 206 11.60 3.28 20.13
N LYS A 207 11.39 2.31 21.04
CA LYS A 207 10.62 2.49 22.28
C LYS A 207 11.20 3.57 23.19
N ARG A 208 12.50 3.81 23.10
CA ARG A 208 13.21 4.80 23.93
C ARG A 208 13.27 6.17 23.27
N CYS A 209 12.94 6.25 21.96
CA CYS A 209 13.14 7.48 21.20
C CYS A 209 12.10 8.55 21.49
N GLY A 210 10.85 8.20 21.84
CA GLY A 210 9.78 9.17 21.95
C GLY A 210 9.80 10.15 20.76
N THR A 211 10.01 11.45 21.04
CA THR A 211 10.18 12.51 20.04
C THR A 211 11.61 12.63 19.49
N GLU A 212 12.56 11.80 19.94
CA GLU A 212 13.99 11.92 19.66
C GLU A 212 14.47 11.05 18.47
N LEU A 213 13.60 10.76 17.52
CA LEU A 213 13.95 9.89 16.37
C LEU A 213 15.18 10.42 15.61
N LEU A 214 15.27 11.74 15.38
CA LEU A 214 16.40 12.34 14.66
C LEU A 214 17.74 12.14 15.36
N HIS A 215 17.76 12.22 16.69
CA HIS A 215 18.93 11.90 17.49
C HIS A 215 19.28 10.42 17.40
N THR A 216 18.28 9.56 17.60
CA THR A 216 18.46 8.11 17.64
C THR A 216 18.90 7.53 16.30
N LEU A 217 18.49 8.13 15.19
CA LEU A 217 18.96 7.74 13.85
C LEU A 217 20.48 7.78 13.71
N PHE A 218 21.17 8.65 14.46
CA PHE A 218 22.63 8.72 14.41
C PHE A 218 23.32 7.47 14.97
N SER A 219 22.62 6.69 15.82
CA SER A 219 23.11 5.41 16.33
C SER A 219 23.39 4.38 15.22
N VAL A 220 22.66 4.48 14.10
CA VAL A 220 22.89 3.66 12.89
C VAL A 220 24.35 3.76 12.42
N ARG A 221 24.94 4.95 12.53
CA ARG A 221 26.34 5.18 12.16
C ARG A 221 27.31 4.81 13.29
N THR A 222 27.00 5.22 14.53
CA THR A 222 27.94 5.06 15.65
C THR A 222 28.12 3.61 16.05
N LEU A 223 27.08 2.78 16.01
CA LEU A 223 27.19 1.34 16.26
C LEU A 223 28.19 0.66 15.31
N THR A 224 28.24 1.10 14.05
CA THR A 224 29.22 0.57 13.09
C THR A 224 30.62 1.16 13.29
N LEU A 225 30.72 2.44 13.64
CA LEU A 225 32.01 3.10 13.88
C LEU A 225 32.76 2.54 15.09
N PHE A 226 32.04 2.07 16.09
CA PHE A 226 32.62 1.48 17.31
C PHE A 226 32.61 -0.04 17.30
N ASP A 227 32.41 -0.66 16.11
CA ASP A 227 32.41 -2.12 15.90
C ASP A 227 31.38 -2.88 16.77
N GLU A 228 30.32 -2.18 17.23
CA GLU A 228 29.23 -2.78 18.00
C GLU A 228 28.19 -3.45 17.10
N MET A 229 28.18 -3.11 15.80
CA MET A 229 27.32 -3.72 14.78
C MET A 229 28.05 -3.84 13.44
N ALA A 230 27.97 -5.02 12.83
CA ALA A 230 28.55 -5.27 11.52
C ALA A 230 27.79 -4.47 10.44
N LYS A 231 28.52 -4.01 9.41
CA LYS A 231 28.02 -3.16 8.33
C LYS A 231 26.80 -3.76 7.59
N ASP A 232 26.78 -5.07 7.39
CA ASP A 232 25.73 -5.83 6.72
C ASP A 232 24.49 -6.08 7.59
N LYS A 233 24.54 -5.75 8.88
CA LYS A 233 23.42 -5.86 9.82
C LYS A 233 22.75 -4.52 10.12
N THR A 234 23.41 -3.43 9.81
CA THR A 234 22.95 -2.07 10.05
C THR A 234 21.66 -1.71 9.28
N PRO A 235 21.45 -2.18 8.02
CA PRO A 235 20.18 -1.93 7.31
C PRO A 235 18.96 -2.51 8.04
N ASP A 236 19.09 -3.68 8.65
CA ASP A 236 17.99 -4.27 9.42
C ASP A 236 17.72 -3.49 10.72
N TYR A 237 18.76 -3.03 11.40
CA TYR A 237 18.61 -2.15 12.56
C TYR A 237 17.88 -0.84 12.19
N LEU A 238 18.27 -0.17 11.11
CA LEU A 238 17.60 1.02 10.62
C LEU A 238 16.13 0.73 10.29
N SER A 239 15.85 -0.38 9.60
CA SER A 239 14.48 -0.78 9.27
C SER A 239 13.64 -1.01 10.52
N GLY A 240 14.18 -1.68 11.54
CA GLY A 240 13.50 -1.89 12.81
C GLY A 240 13.23 -0.59 13.58
N LEU A 241 14.20 0.33 13.56
CA LEU A 241 14.07 1.64 14.21
C LEU A 241 12.96 2.49 13.56
N LEU A 242 12.93 2.56 12.23
CA LEU A 242 11.94 3.33 11.49
C LEU A 242 10.53 2.73 11.60
N ILE A 243 10.39 1.42 11.42
CA ILE A 243 9.09 0.73 11.56
C ILE A 243 8.58 0.83 12.99
N GLY A 244 9.44 0.67 13.98
CA GLY A 244 9.05 0.82 15.36
C GLY A 244 8.61 2.26 15.71
N ALA A 245 9.28 3.27 15.18
CA ALA A 245 8.89 4.68 15.34
C ALA A 245 7.57 4.99 14.64
N GLU A 246 7.35 4.44 13.42
CA GLU A 246 6.08 4.53 12.70
C GLU A 246 4.91 3.98 13.54
N ILE A 247 5.06 2.76 14.07
CA ILE A 247 4.01 2.11 14.87
C ILE A 247 3.65 2.98 16.10
N GLN A 248 4.64 3.51 16.80
CA GLN A 248 4.41 4.37 17.95
C GLN A 248 3.75 5.70 17.55
N GLY A 249 4.20 6.31 16.46
CA GLY A 249 3.60 7.53 15.92
C GLY A 249 2.14 7.31 15.50
N ALA A 250 1.84 6.16 14.89
CA ALA A 250 0.47 5.81 14.51
C ALA A 250 -0.44 5.59 15.72
N ILE A 251 0.06 4.94 16.77
CA ILE A 251 -0.68 4.76 18.04
C ILE A 251 -1.01 6.11 18.67
N LEU A 252 -0.06 7.03 18.70
CA LEU A 252 -0.28 8.37 19.24
C LEU A 252 -1.32 9.16 18.44
N LEU A 253 -1.34 9.02 17.12
CA LEU A 253 -2.21 9.79 16.23
C LEU A 253 -3.62 9.18 16.08
N LEU A 254 -3.72 7.85 16.01
CA LEU A 254 -4.95 7.13 15.67
C LEU A 254 -5.54 6.30 16.81
N GLY A 255 -4.81 6.17 17.92
CA GLY A 255 -5.19 5.35 19.07
C GLY A 255 -4.47 4.00 19.11
N ASP A 256 -4.55 3.33 20.26
CA ASP A 256 -3.86 2.06 20.53
C ASP A 256 -4.71 0.86 20.10
N PRO A 257 -4.36 0.16 19.00
CA PRO A 257 -5.10 -1.00 18.56
C PRO A 257 -4.69 -2.26 19.33
N LYS A 258 -5.65 -3.06 19.78
CA LYS A 258 -5.37 -4.41 20.30
C LYS A 258 -4.92 -5.36 19.20
N ARG A 259 -5.46 -5.18 18.00
CA ARG A 259 -5.24 -6.01 16.82
C ARG A 259 -5.25 -5.13 15.57
N VAL A 260 -4.40 -5.48 14.60
CA VAL A 260 -4.33 -4.80 13.30
C VAL A 260 -4.39 -5.81 12.15
N TRP A 261 -4.94 -5.35 11.02
CA TRP A 261 -4.90 -6.07 9.77
C TRP A 261 -3.72 -5.59 8.94
N LEU A 262 -3.02 -6.51 8.26
CA LEU A 262 -1.86 -6.21 7.43
C LEU A 262 -2.18 -6.53 5.97
N VAL A 263 -2.04 -5.54 5.09
CA VAL A 263 -2.23 -5.66 3.64
C VAL A 263 -0.95 -5.26 2.92
N GLY A 264 -0.47 -6.07 1.99
CA GLY A 264 0.70 -5.73 1.18
C GLY A 264 1.61 -6.91 0.85
N ARG A 265 2.84 -6.62 0.43
CA ARG A 265 3.82 -7.63 0.01
C ARG A 265 4.33 -8.47 1.19
N ARG A 266 4.35 -9.79 1.04
CA ARG A 266 4.72 -10.76 2.09
C ARG A 266 6.03 -10.44 2.82
N SER A 267 7.08 -10.03 2.10
CA SER A 267 8.39 -9.73 2.69
C SER A 267 8.32 -8.56 3.67
N LEU A 268 7.58 -7.51 3.32
CA LEU A 268 7.41 -6.33 4.14
C LEU A 268 6.45 -6.59 5.31
N LEU A 269 5.36 -7.31 5.07
CA LEU A 269 4.43 -7.73 6.12
C LEU A 269 5.13 -8.54 7.22
N SER A 270 6.10 -9.38 6.88
CA SER A 270 6.87 -10.14 7.88
C SER A 270 7.66 -9.24 8.83
N ARG A 271 8.21 -8.13 8.34
CA ARG A 271 8.90 -7.14 9.18
C ARG A 271 7.93 -6.42 10.12
N TYR A 272 6.77 -5.99 9.60
CA TYR A 272 5.74 -5.35 10.42
C TYR A 272 5.19 -6.31 11.48
N GLN A 273 4.94 -7.58 11.15
CA GLN A 273 4.53 -8.58 12.15
C GLN A 273 5.55 -8.74 13.29
N GLN A 274 6.85 -8.81 12.95
CA GLN A 274 7.89 -8.89 13.97
C GLN A 274 7.95 -7.64 14.86
N ALA A 275 7.78 -6.45 14.27
CA ALA A 275 7.78 -5.20 15.01
C ALA A 275 6.55 -5.07 15.91
N LEU A 276 5.36 -5.36 15.39
CA LEU A 276 4.10 -5.36 16.14
C LEU A 276 4.14 -6.35 17.32
N GLN A 277 4.61 -7.57 17.07
CA GLN A 277 4.79 -8.58 18.12
C GLN A 277 5.76 -8.11 19.22
N ALA A 278 6.88 -7.46 18.85
CA ALA A 278 7.82 -6.90 19.83
C ALA A 278 7.21 -5.73 20.61
N LEU A 279 6.18 -5.09 20.10
CA LEU A 279 5.42 -4.01 20.73
C LEU A 279 4.15 -4.51 21.45
N GLY A 280 3.85 -5.82 21.41
CA GLY A 280 2.70 -6.43 22.09
C GLY A 280 1.37 -6.29 21.33
N ILE A 281 1.39 -5.99 20.04
CA ILE A 281 0.20 -5.79 19.20
C ILE A 281 -0.02 -7.05 18.34
N GLU A 282 -1.23 -7.61 18.40
CA GLU A 282 -1.65 -8.71 17.54
C GLU A 282 -1.81 -8.25 16.08
N SER A 283 -1.36 -9.06 15.12
CA SER A 283 -1.52 -8.74 13.69
C SER A 283 -1.96 -9.93 12.87
N ILE A 284 -2.88 -9.69 11.94
CA ILE A 284 -3.44 -10.69 11.02
C ILE A 284 -3.15 -10.23 9.60
N ARG A 285 -2.66 -11.13 8.74
CA ARG A 285 -2.52 -10.84 7.31
C ARG A 285 -3.86 -11.00 6.61
N ALA A 286 -4.19 -10.04 5.77
CA ALA A 286 -5.30 -10.17 4.84
C ALA A 286 -5.00 -11.15 3.70
N GLY A 287 -6.04 -11.58 2.99
CA GLY A 287 -5.93 -12.45 1.83
C GLY A 287 -5.09 -11.83 0.69
N GLU A 288 -4.59 -12.69 -0.22
CA GLU A 288 -3.67 -12.25 -1.29
C GLU A 288 -4.39 -11.46 -2.41
N ASN A 289 -5.67 -11.73 -2.66
CA ASN A 289 -6.44 -11.13 -3.76
C ASN A 289 -7.29 -9.92 -3.34
N ILE A 290 -6.96 -9.29 -2.24
CA ILE A 290 -7.74 -8.17 -1.68
C ILE A 290 -7.90 -7.00 -2.69
N ALA A 291 -6.89 -6.70 -3.50
CA ALA A 291 -7.00 -5.65 -4.51
C ALA A 291 -8.03 -6.02 -5.60
N ALA A 292 -8.03 -7.27 -6.08
CA ALA A 292 -9.00 -7.74 -7.06
C ALA A 292 -10.43 -7.73 -6.49
N LEU A 293 -10.59 -8.19 -5.24
CA LEU A 293 -11.89 -8.19 -4.56
C LEU A 293 -12.45 -6.76 -4.35
N GLY A 294 -11.60 -5.76 -4.29
CA GLY A 294 -11.99 -4.37 -4.09
C GLY A 294 -12.48 -3.66 -5.36
N HIS A 295 -12.15 -4.15 -6.56
CA HIS A 295 -12.63 -3.62 -7.83
C HIS A 295 -14.05 -4.07 -8.11
#